data_705f92da99527becff1b8a285d563cbd
#
_entry.id   705f92da99527becff1b8a285d563cbd
#
_cell.length_a   1.000
_cell.length_b   1.000
_cell.length_c   1.000
_cell.angle_alpha   90.00
_cell.angle_beta   90.00
_cell.angle_gamma   90.00
#
_symmetry.space_group_name_H-M   'P 1'
#
loop_
_entity.id
_entity.type
_entity.pdbx_description
1 polymer ?
#
loop_
_entity_poly.entity_id
_entity_poly.type
_entity_poly.pdbx_seq_one_letter_code
_entity_poly.pdbx_strand_id
1 'polypeptide(L)'
;MTLHCAFIGFGKSTTRYHLPYVLNRKDTWHVAHIYRRRAKPEEQSPQYSHIHFTSDLDEVLNDPQVTLVVVCTHADSHFDYAKRALEAGKNVLVEKPFTPTIAEAKALFALAKSKGLTVTPYQNRRFDSCFLTAKKSD
;
A
#
# COMPACT_ATOMS: atom_id res chain seq x y z
N MET A 1 -7.99 17.44 -5.62
CA MET A 1 -7.43 17.00 -4.34
C MET A 1 -6.57 15.77 -4.55
N THR A 2 -5.33 15.83 -4.08
CA THR A 2 -4.38 14.72 -4.25
C THR A 2 -4.42 13.82 -3.03
N LEU A 3 -4.54 12.51 -3.25
CA LEU A 3 -4.51 11.51 -2.19
C LEU A 3 -3.10 10.97 -2.06
N HIS A 4 -2.67 10.67 -0.84
CA HIS A 4 -1.33 10.17 -0.57
C HIS A 4 -1.38 8.68 -0.27
N CYS A 5 -0.49 7.93 -0.92
CA CYS A 5 -0.36 6.50 -0.68
C CYS A 5 1.09 6.13 -0.41
N ALA A 6 1.30 4.93 0.08
CA ALA A 6 2.62 4.39 0.34
C ALA A 6 2.65 2.91 -0.03
N PHE A 7 3.84 2.43 -0.40
CA PHE A 7 4.03 1.04 -0.75
C PHE A 7 4.92 0.38 0.30
N ILE A 8 4.56 -0.83 0.69
CA ILE A 8 5.42 -1.70 1.49
C ILE A 8 5.97 -2.76 0.56
N GLY A 9 7.25 -2.63 0.22
CA GLY A 9 7.93 -3.50 -0.74
C GLY A 9 8.29 -2.74 -2.01
N PHE A 10 9.51 -2.96 -2.49
CA PHE A 10 10.00 -2.34 -3.72
C PHE A 10 10.58 -3.43 -4.63
N GLY A 11 9.70 -4.34 -5.05
CA GLY A 11 10.06 -5.44 -5.94
C GLY A 11 9.45 -5.27 -7.32
N LYS A 12 9.40 -6.37 -8.07
CA LYS A 12 8.90 -6.36 -9.45
C LYS A 12 7.46 -5.91 -9.55
N SER A 13 6.60 -6.34 -8.62
CA SER A 13 5.19 -5.93 -8.63
C SER A 13 5.06 -4.43 -8.50
N THR A 14 5.80 -3.84 -7.55
CA THR A 14 5.76 -2.40 -7.33
C THR A 14 6.21 -1.64 -8.58
N THR A 15 7.37 -2.02 -9.14
CA THR A 15 7.97 -1.26 -10.24
C THR A 15 7.26 -1.49 -11.56
N ARG A 16 6.72 -2.70 -11.80
CA ARG A 16 6.12 -3.05 -13.10
C ARG A 16 4.63 -2.73 -13.18
N TYR A 17 3.91 -2.90 -12.08
CA TYR A 17 2.45 -2.83 -12.14
C TYR A 17 1.86 -1.63 -11.42
N HIS A 18 2.31 -1.37 -10.19
CA HIS A 18 1.65 -0.35 -9.38
C HIS A 18 2.20 1.06 -9.60
N LEU A 19 3.52 1.23 -9.55
CA LEU A 19 4.11 2.56 -9.68
C LEU A 19 3.82 3.22 -11.02
N PRO A 20 3.96 2.54 -12.17
CA PRO A 20 3.63 3.18 -13.44
C PRO A 20 2.19 3.66 -13.50
N TYR A 21 1.27 2.86 -12.96
CA TYR A 21 -0.15 3.22 -12.92
C TYR A 21 -0.38 4.48 -12.09
N VAL A 22 0.16 4.50 -10.88
CA VAL A 22 -0.05 5.61 -9.94
C VAL A 22 0.69 6.86 -10.41
N LEU A 23 1.90 6.72 -10.93
CA LEU A 23 2.68 7.86 -11.41
C LEU A 23 2.04 8.55 -12.60
N ASN A 24 1.27 7.82 -13.41
CA ASN A 24 0.53 8.41 -14.52
C ASN A 24 -0.72 9.18 -14.07
N ARG A 25 -1.05 9.12 -12.77
CA ARG A 25 -2.21 9.79 -12.20
C ARG A 25 -1.80 10.78 -11.10
N LYS A 26 -0.83 11.61 -11.42
CA LYS A 26 -0.25 12.57 -10.48
C LYS A 26 -1.24 13.57 -9.89
N ASP A 27 -2.27 13.89 -10.65
CA ASP A 27 -3.31 14.82 -10.20
C ASP A 27 -4.27 14.20 -9.19
N THR A 28 -4.26 12.86 -9.08
CA THR A 28 -5.14 12.13 -8.16
C THR A 28 -4.36 11.50 -7.02
N TRP A 29 -3.19 10.89 -7.32
CA TRP A 29 -2.41 10.13 -6.35
C TRP A 29 -0.99 10.62 -6.26
N HIS A 30 -0.48 10.70 -5.05
CA HIS A 30 0.92 11.00 -4.75
C HIS A 30 1.51 9.84 -3.93
N VAL A 31 2.59 9.27 -4.42
CA VAL A 31 3.33 8.23 -3.69
C VAL A 31 4.27 8.93 -2.72
N ALA A 32 3.91 8.94 -1.44
CA ALA A 32 4.68 9.64 -0.42
C ALA A 32 5.90 8.84 0.03
N HIS A 33 5.72 7.54 0.23
CA HIS A 33 6.77 6.68 0.77
C HIS A 33 6.79 5.32 0.09
N ILE A 34 7.99 4.73 0.03
CA ILE A 34 8.16 3.31 -0.27
C ILE A 34 9.04 2.72 0.82
N TYR A 35 8.49 1.76 1.56
CA TYR A 35 9.24 1.02 2.56
C TYR A 35 9.92 -0.19 1.91
N ARG A 36 11.20 -0.38 2.20
CA ARG A 36 11.95 -1.58 1.81
C ARG A 36 13.01 -1.83 2.87
N ARG A 37 13.43 -3.09 2.98
CA ARG A 37 14.43 -3.45 3.99
C ARG A 37 15.81 -2.93 3.65
N ARG A 38 16.17 -2.93 2.35
CA ARG A 38 17.49 -2.51 1.89
C ARG A 38 17.35 -1.56 0.71
N ALA A 39 18.19 -0.54 0.68
CA ALA A 39 18.23 0.39 -0.44
C ALA A 39 18.64 -0.33 -1.72
N LYS A 40 18.09 0.10 -2.84
CA LYS A 40 18.37 -0.45 -4.17
C LYS A 40 18.83 0.67 -5.11
N PRO A 41 19.73 0.35 -6.09
CA PRO A 41 20.16 1.37 -7.06
C PRO A 41 19.01 1.99 -7.84
N GLU A 42 17.94 1.24 -8.09
CA GLU A 42 16.78 1.69 -8.84
C GLU A 42 16.10 2.89 -8.20
N GLU A 43 16.28 3.10 -6.88
CA GLU A 43 15.70 4.23 -6.17
C GLU A 43 16.23 5.57 -6.67
N GLN A 44 17.38 5.58 -7.30
CA GLN A 44 18.01 6.80 -7.81
C GLN A 44 17.41 7.27 -9.13
N SER A 45 16.47 6.51 -9.70
CA SER A 45 15.83 6.87 -10.96
C SER A 45 15.12 8.22 -10.84
N PRO A 46 15.27 9.12 -11.82
CA PRO A 46 14.66 10.46 -11.74
C PRO A 46 13.14 10.42 -11.56
N GLN A 47 12.49 9.40 -12.09
CA GLN A 47 11.02 9.26 -11.97
C GLN A 47 10.57 9.05 -10.53
N TYR A 48 11.48 8.66 -9.63
CA TYR A 48 11.16 8.42 -8.21
C TYR A 48 11.72 9.52 -7.30
N SER A 49 12.16 10.63 -7.85
CA SER A 49 12.85 11.67 -7.08
C SER A 49 11.98 12.29 -5.98
N HIS A 50 10.67 12.24 -6.14
CA HIS A 50 9.71 12.81 -5.17
C HIS A 50 9.27 11.81 -4.11
N ILE A 51 9.73 10.57 -4.16
CA ILE A 51 9.33 9.50 -3.25
C ILE A 51 10.35 9.37 -2.13
N HIS A 52 9.87 9.28 -0.90
CA HIS A 52 10.73 9.03 0.26
C HIS A 52 10.89 7.52 0.44
N PHE A 53 12.09 7.00 0.18
CA PHE A 53 12.40 5.60 0.43
C PHE A 53 12.91 5.44 1.86
N THR A 54 12.40 4.45 2.58
CA THR A 54 12.75 4.29 3.99
C THR A 54 12.81 2.81 4.36
N SER A 55 13.65 2.50 5.36
CA SER A 55 13.68 1.19 6.01
C SER A 55 12.99 1.23 7.37
N ASP A 56 12.37 2.35 7.70
CA ASP A 56 11.63 2.53 8.95
C ASP A 56 10.13 2.59 8.64
N LEU A 57 9.44 1.51 8.95
CA LEU A 57 8.00 1.42 8.65
C LEU A 57 7.19 2.46 9.42
N ASP A 58 7.64 2.86 10.60
CA ASP A 58 6.93 3.86 11.39
C ASP A 58 6.87 5.21 10.67
N GLU A 59 7.86 5.56 9.86
CA GLU A 59 7.79 6.78 9.07
C GLU A 59 6.61 6.77 8.11
N VAL A 60 6.29 5.60 7.57
CA VAL A 60 5.15 5.42 6.66
C VAL A 60 3.84 5.47 7.44
N LEU A 61 3.76 4.69 8.51
CA LEU A 61 2.51 4.49 9.24
C LEU A 61 2.12 5.69 10.09
N ASN A 62 3.09 6.53 10.47
CA ASN A 62 2.81 7.72 11.28
C ASN A 62 2.55 8.97 10.43
N ASP A 63 2.64 8.88 9.12
CA ASP A 63 2.34 10.02 8.25
C ASP A 63 0.82 10.19 8.14
N PRO A 64 0.25 11.27 8.70
CA PRO A 64 -1.20 11.45 8.70
C PRO A 64 -1.78 11.71 7.31
N GLN A 65 -0.96 12.08 6.35
CA GLN A 65 -1.44 12.32 4.98
C GLN A 65 -1.62 11.02 4.20
N VAL A 66 -0.94 9.95 4.58
CA VAL A 66 -1.06 8.66 3.90
C VAL A 66 -2.38 8.01 4.28
N THR A 67 -3.24 7.77 3.30
CA THR A 67 -4.56 7.16 3.52
C THR A 67 -4.65 5.73 3.00
N LEU A 68 -3.76 5.35 2.08
CA LEU A 68 -3.74 4.01 1.49
C LEU A 68 -2.33 3.44 1.54
N VAL A 69 -2.22 2.19 1.98
CA VAL A 69 -0.96 1.44 1.98
C VAL A 69 -1.13 0.22 1.08
N VAL A 70 -0.20 0.04 0.15
CA VAL A 70 -0.18 -1.09 -0.77
C VAL A 70 0.90 -2.06 -0.32
N VAL A 71 0.52 -3.29 0.03
CA VAL A 71 1.46 -4.31 0.52
C VAL A 71 1.88 -5.20 -0.64
N CYS A 72 3.16 -5.14 -0.99
CA CYS A 72 3.74 -5.82 -2.16
C CYS A 72 4.94 -6.71 -1.78
N THR A 73 4.95 -7.24 -0.58
CA THR A 73 6.02 -8.11 -0.08
C THR A 73 5.71 -9.58 -0.37
N HIS A 74 6.48 -10.49 0.21
CA HIS A 74 6.19 -11.92 0.09
C HIS A 74 4.89 -12.27 0.83
N ALA A 75 4.21 -13.30 0.36
CA ALA A 75 2.90 -13.70 0.89
C ALA A 75 2.91 -13.94 2.40
N ASP A 76 3.98 -14.51 2.92
CA ASP A 76 4.08 -14.85 4.35
C ASP A 76 4.17 -13.62 5.25
N SER A 77 4.47 -12.44 4.69
CA SER A 77 4.53 -11.19 5.45
C SER A 77 3.30 -10.31 5.24
N HIS A 78 2.37 -10.68 4.34
CA HIS A 78 1.21 -9.85 4.02
C HIS A 78 0.35 -9.56 5.24
N PHE A 79 0.11 -10.58 6.07
CA PHE A 79 -0.76 -10.42 7.23
C PHE A 79 -0.21 -9.39 8.21
N ASP A 80 1.07 -9.50 8.56
CA ASP A 80 1.69 -8.59 9.53
C ASP A 80 1.67 -7.15 9.05
N TYR A 81 2.06 -6.91 7.81
CA TYR A 81 2.10 -5.55 7.28
C TYR A 81 0.70 -4.96 7.13
N ALA A 82 -0.24 -5.76 6.63
CA ALA A 82 -1.61 -5.29 6.49
C ALA A 82 -2.23 -4.97 7.84
N LYS A 83 -2.00 -5.82 8.84
CA LYS A 83 -2.51 -5.60 10.19
C LYS A 83 -1.94 -4.31 10.78
N ARG A 84 -0.63 -4.11 10.68
CA ARG A 84 0.00 -2.90 11.20
C ARG A 84 -0.52 -1.63 10.52
N ALA A 85 -0.75 -1.69 9.21
CA ALA A 85 -1.29 -0.55 8.49
C ALA A 85 -2.72 -0.24 8.92
N LEU A 86 -3.55 -1.26 9.08
CA LEU A 86 -4.91 -1.07 9.58
C LEU A 86 -4.92 -0.50 10.99
N GLU A 87 -4.05 -1.00 11.86
CA GLU A 87 -3.93 -0.48 13.23
C GLU A 87 -3.50 0.98 13.25
N ALA A 88 -2.76 1.41 12.23
CA ALA A 88 -2.35 2.81 12.09
C ALA A 88 -3.42 3.69 11.43
N GLY A 89 -4.57 3.13 11.12
CA GLY A 89 -5.67 3.90 10.54
C GLY A 89 -5.61 4.05 9.03
N LYS A 90 -4.91 3.15 8.34
CA LYS A 90 -4.77 3.22 6.89
C LYS A 90 -5.65 2.20 6.20
N ASN A 91 -6.20 2.56 5.02
CA ASN A 91 -6.78 1.58 4.12
C ASN A 91 -5.67 0.77 3.47
N VAL A 92 -5.94 -0.47 3.12
CA VAL A 92 -4.88 -1.39 2.66
C VAL A 92 -5.31 -2.13 1.40
N LEU A 93 -4.39 -2.19 0.44
CA LEU A 93 -4.47 -3.04 -0.74
C LEU A 93 -3.34 -4.06 -0.63
N VAL A 94 -3.66 -5.36 -0.73
CA VAL A 94 -2.67 -6.43 -0.56
C VAL A 94 -2.49 -7.16 -1.87
N GLU A 95 -1.23 -7.33 -2.30
CA GLU A 95 -0.88 -8.07 -3.51
C GLU A 95 -1.18 -9.56 -3.33
N LYS A 96 -1.42 -10.26 -4.44
CA LYS A 96 -1.66 -11.70 -4.43
C LYS A 96 -0.41 -12.49 -4.02
N PRO A 97 -0.60 -13.65 -3.36
CA PRO A 97 -1.83 -14.12 -2.72
C PRO A 97 -2.15 -13.29 -1.49
N PHE A 98 -3.43 -13.09 -1.19
CA PHE A 98 -3.87 -12.17 -0.14
C PHE A 98 -3.24 -12.51 1.21
N THR A 99 -3.52 -13.70 1.72
CA THR A 99 -2.88 -14.23 2.92
C THR A 99 -2.72 -15.74 2.78
N PRO A 100 -1.78 -16.35 3.54
CA PRO A 100 -1.60 -17.81 3.48
C PRO A 100 -2.78 -18.60 3.99
N THR A 101 -3.60 -18.05 4.89
CA THR A 101 -4.71 -18.77 5.51
C THR A 101 -6.00 -17.96 5.48
N ILE A 102 -7.13 -18.69 5.52
CA ILE A 102 -8.45 -18.08 5.61
C ILE A 102 -8.62 -17.35 6.94
N ALA A 103 -8.06 -17.91 8.02
CA ALA A 103 -8.14 -17.31 9.34
C ALA A 103 -7.50 -15.91 9.36
N GLU A 104 -6.34 -15.76 8.73
CA GLU A 104 -5.67 -14.46 8.64
C GLU A 104 -6.47 -13.48 7.79
N ALA A 105 -7.05 -13.94 6.67
CA ALA A 105 -7.89 -13.09 5.84
C ALA A 105 -9.10 -12.58 6.63
N LYS A 106 -9.77 -13.46 7.35
CA LYS A 106 -10.92 -13.08 8.18
C LYS A 106 -10.53 -12.09 9.26
N ALA A 107 -9.36 -12.28 9.88
CA ALA A 107 -8.88 -11.37 10.92
C ALA A 107 -8.65 -9.96 10.36
N LEU A 108 -8.09 -9.86 9.16
CA LEU A 108 -7.88 -8.56 8.52
C LEU A 108 -9.20 -7.87 8.17
N PHE A 109 -10.16 -8.60 7.62
CA PHE A 109 -11.47 -8.03 7.30
C PHE A 109 -12.19 -7.55 8.57
N ALA A 110 -12.13 -8.33 9.65
CA ALA A 110 -12.76 -7.94 10.90
C ALA A 110 -12.10 -6.70 11.49
N LEU A 111 -10.78 -6.64 11.45
CA LEU A 111 -10.04 -5.46 11.95
C LEU A 111 -10.38 -4.22 11.15
N ALA A 112 -10.40 -4.32 9.83
CA ALA A 112 -10.74 -3.20 8.96
C ALA A 112 -12.15 -2.70 9.28
N LYS A 113 -13.10 -3.61 9.38
CA LYS A 113 -14.49 -3.26 9.68
C LYS A 113 -14.60 -2.53 11.03
N SER A 114 -13.89 -3.02 12.04
CA SER A 114 -13.95 -2.42 13.38
C SER A 114 -13.41 -0.99 13.40
N LYS A 115 -12.55 -0.64 12.46
CA LYS A 115 -11.93 0.69 12.38
C LYS A 115 -12.55 1.57 11.29
N GLY A 116 -13.55 1.07 10.57
CA GLY A 116 -14.14 1.82 9.47
C GLY A 116 -13.22 1.94 8.27
N LEU A 117 -12.32 0.97 8.09
CA LEU A 117 -11.34 0.98 7.01
C LEU A 117 -11.63 -0.13 6.00
N THR A 118 -10.91 -0.09 4.88
CA THR A 118 -11.03 -1.08 3.81
C THR A 118 -9.72 -1.85 3.68
N VAL A 119 -9.82 -3.17 3.55
CA VAL A 119 -8.71 -4.02 3.15
C VAL A 119 -9.18 -4.83 1.95
N THR A 120 -8.40 -4.82 0.87
CA THR A 120 -8.80 -5.43 -0.40
C THR A 120 -7.63 -6.21 -0.99
N PRO A 121 -7.87 -7.46 -1.43
CA PRO A 121 -6.85 -8.16 -2.21
C PRO A 121 -6.78 -7.56 -3.61
N TYR A 122 -5.55 -7.38 -4.11
CA TYR A 122 -5.35 -6.88 -5.45
C TYR A 122 -5.77 -7.93 -6.48
N GLN A 123 -6.57 -7.49 -7.45
CA GLN A 123 -6.96 -8.32 -8.58
C GLN A 123 -6.82 -7.47 -9.83
N ASN A 124 -6.53 -8.11 -10.96
CA ASN A 124 -6.42 -7.41 -12.23
C ASN A 124 -7.63 -6.51 -12.46
N ARG A 125 -7.37 -5.26 -12.84
CA ARG A 125 -8.39 -4.26 -13.14
C ARG A 125 -9.17 -3.74 -11.93
N ARG A 126 -8.84 -4.18 -10.71
CA ARG A 126 -9.50 -3.68 -9.51
C ARG A 126 -8.70 -2.61 -8.78
N PHE A 127 -7.53 -2.26 -9.28
CA PHE A 127 -6.71 -1.22 -8.65
C PHE A 127 -7.46 0.11 -8.62
N ASP A 128 -8.05 0.51 -9.75
CA ASP A 128 -8.88 1.71 -9.82
C ASP A 128 -10.05 1.64 -8.87
N SER A 129 -10.76 0.52 -8.86
CA SER A 129 -11.93 0.35 -7.99
C SER A 129 -11.53 0.45 -6.52
N CYS A 130 -10.40 -0.10 -6.14
CA CYS A 130 -9.90 -0.03 -4.76
C CYS A 130 -9.62 1.42 -4.37
N PHE A 131 -8.96 2.18 -5.22
CA PHE A 131 -8.69 3.60 -4.96
C PHE A 131 -9.97 4.41 -4.87
N LEU A 132 -10.92 4.14 -5.76
CA LEU A 132 -12.21 4.83 -5.73
C LEU A 132 -12.99 4.49 -4.45
N THR A 133 -12.95 3.24 -4.02
CA THR A 133 -13.60 2.82 -2.79
C THR A 133 -12.97 3.49 -1.57
N ALA A 134 -11.65 3.54 -1.51
CA ALA A 134 -10.94 4.22 -0.43
C ALA A 134 -11.29 5.71 -0.40
N LYS A 135 -11.40 6.34 -1.57
CA LYS A 135 -11.79 7.74 -1.67
C LYS A 135 -13.20 7.97 -1.18
N LYS A 136 -14.13 7.07 -1.51
CA LYS A 136 -15.54 7.20 -1.12
C LYS A 136 -15.78 6.96 0.36
N SER A 137 -14.94 6.16 0.99
CA SER A 137 -15.11 5.85 2.41
C SER A 137 -14.63 6.98 3.33
N ASP A 138 -14.06 8.00 2.75
CA ASP A 138 -13.73 9.23 3.49
C ASP A 138 -15.03 10.08 3.72
#